data_2941c4dc4ea2f6a01d4b2b2da4d20d2a
#
_entry.id   2941c4dc4ea2f6a01d4b2b2da4d20d2a
#
_cell.length_a   1.000
_cell.length_b   1.000
_cell.length_c   1.000
_cell.angle_alpha   90.00
_cell.angle_beta   90.00
_cell.angle_gamma   90.00
#
_symmetry.space_group_name_H-M   'P 1'
#
loop_
_entity.id
_entity.type
_entity.pdbx_description
1 polymer ?
#
loop_
_entity_poly.entity_id
_entity_poly.type
_entity_poly.pdbx_seq_one_letter_code
_entity_poly.pdbx_strand_id
1 'polypeptide(L)'
;MIDLLRKRLQRNSATNAVQEEQALKEMLQEIALYALWRGGFFEVAAFQGGTSLRILHGLPRFSEDLDFILLKPDPAFQWSHYFDTLTEVLAQFGVRCDLSDRSRMDNAVRQALLKDNSIGRQLDLSFFDADTPRKLKVKLEIDTRPPAGTGTRWHYLDFPVDFEVCAQDLPSNFALKLHALLCRPYLKGRDWFDFAWYCKQETRPNLPHLAHALNQAGPWQDQHPPVDAQWLVAALHTKIKTIDWSLAAQDVAPFLPAREQASLRLWSERFFADKVKHIGV
;
A
#
# COMPACT_ATOMS: atom_id res chain seq x y z
N MET A 1 17.70 -3.22 -21.38
CA MET A 1 17.16 -3.43 -20.04
C MET A 1 17.54 -2.30 -19.08
N ILE A 2 18.81 -2.10 -18.78
CA ILE A 2 19.28 -1.02 -17.87
C ILE A 2 18.78 0.37 -18.28
N ASP A 3 18.77 0.69 -19.57
CA ASP A 3 18.26 1.98 -20.06
C ASP A 3 16.76 2.19 -19.81
N LEU A 4 15.97 1.11 -19.83
CA LEU A 4 14.56 1.16 -19.48
C LEU A 4 14.38 1.55 -17.99
N LEU A 5 15.16 0.93 -17.10
CA LEU A 5 15.15 1.23 -15.66
C LEU A 5 15.64 2.66 -15.38
N ARG A 6 16.72 3.11 -16.05
CA ARG A 6 17.19 4.50 -15.94
C ARG A 6 16.12 5.52 -16.35
N LYS A 7 15.45 5.29 -17.48
CA LYS A 7 14.35 6.16 -17.93
C LYS A 7 13.18 6.20 -16.93
N ARG A 8 12.86 5.06 -16.29
CA ARG A 8 11.82 5.02 -15.26
C ARG A 8 12.20 5.85 -14.04
N LEU A 9 13.43 5.71 -13.55
CA LEU A 9 13.94 6.48 -12.42
C LEU A 9 13.97 7.99 -12.69
N GLN A 10 14.40 8.40 -13.89
CA GLN A 10 14.44 9.81 -14.28
C GLN A 10 13.08 10.50 -14.24
N ARG A 11 11.98 9.77 -14.45
CA ARG A 11 10.61 10.32 -14.30
C ARG A 11 10.29 10.78 -12.88
N ASN A 12 10.96 10.21 -11.88
CA ASN A 12 10.70 10.51 -10.47
C ASN A 12 11.45 11.72 -9.92
N SER A 13 12.35 12.35 -10.70
CA SER A 13 13.05 13.60 -10.38
C SER A 13 13.56 13.67 -8.92
N ALA A 14 14.21 12.60 -8.45
CA ALA A 14 14.76 12.55 -7.09
C ALA A 14 15.77 13.69 -6.87
N THR A 15 15.65 14.41 -5.75
CA THR A 15 16.51 15.54 -5.38
C THR A 15 17.44 15.23 -4.20
N ASN A 16 17.33 14.04 -3.63
CA ASN A 16 18.14 13.56 -2.52
C ASN A 16 18.14 12.01 -2.45
N ALA A 17 19.04 11.46 -1.64
CA ALA A 17 19.22 10.03 -1.47
C ALA A 17 17.96 9.27 -1.01
N VAL A 18 17.12 9.90 -0.18
CA VAL A 18 15.87 9.27 0.30
C VAL A 18 14.88 9.12 -0.85
N GLN A 19 14.70 10.14 -1.66
CA GLN A 19 13.79 10.09 -2.82
C GLN A 19 14.31 9.14 -3.90
N GLU A 20 15.62 9.04 -4.08
CA GLU A 20 16.22 8.08 -5.02
C GLU A 20 15.98 6.63 -4.55
N GLU A 21 16.17 6.35 -3.25
CA GLU A 21 15.82 5.04 -2.67
C GLU A 21 14.34 4.72 -2.80
N GLN A 22 13.46 5.69 -2.58
CA GLN A 22 12.01 5.54 -2.76
C GLN A 22 11.65 5.22 -4.21
N ALA A 23 12.26 5.92 -5.17
CA ALA A 23 12.05 5.66 -6.60
C ALA A 23 12.53 4.25 -7.02
N LEU A 24 13.67 3.81 -6.48
CA LEU A 24 14.16 2.44 -6.68
C LEU A 24 13.22 1.38 -6.11
N LYS A 25 12.71 1.59 -4.90
CA LYS A 25 11.74 0.68 -4.27
C LYS A 25 10.45 0.60 -5.10
N GLU A 26 9.92 1.74 -5.55
CA GLU A 26 8.72 1.78 -6.40
C GLU A 26 8.94 1.02 -7.73
N MET A 27 10.09 1.21 -8.36
CA MET A 27 10.44 0.46 -9.56
C MET A 27 10.52 -1.06 -9.30
N LEU A 28 11.12 -1.49 -8.18
CA LEU A 28 11.14 -2.90 -7.78
C LEU A 28 9.75 -3.44 -7.50
N GLN A 29 8.87 -2.64 -6.90
CA GLN A 29 7.47 -3.00 -6.67
C GLN A 29 6.74 -3.24 -7.99
N GLU A 30 6.91 -2.38 -8.98
CA GLU A 30 6.30 -2.55 -10.31
C GLU A 30 6.80 -3.80 -11.03
N ILE A 31 8.11 -4.09 -10.97
CA ILE A 31 8.68 -5.33 -11.54
C ILE A 31 8.15 -6.56 -10.79
N ALA A 32 8.00 -6.49 -9.47
CA ALA A 32 7.41 -7.57 -8.67
C ALA A 32 5.94 -7.81 -9.01
N LEU A 33 5.15 -6.76 -9.24
CA LEU A 33 3.75 -6.87 -9.72
C LEU A 33 3.70 -7.56 -11.08
N TYR A 34 4.59 -7.19 -12.01
CA TYR A 34 4.71 -7.86 -13.31
C TYR A 34 5.06 -9.34 -13.16
N ALA A 35 6.00 -9.68 -12.26
CA ALA A 35 6.36 -11.07 -11.99
C ALA A 35 5.20 -11.88 -11.40
N LEU A 36 4.45 -11.29 -10.48
CA LEU A 36 3.25 -11.89 -9.90
C LEU A 36 2.16 -12.14 -10.96
N TRP A 37 1.95 -11.16 -11.86
CA TRP A 37 1.04 -11.34 -13.01
C TRP A 37 1.48 -12.51 -13.90
N ARG A 38 2.77 -12.60 -14.24
CA ARG A 38 3.35 -13.70 -14.99
C ARG A 38 3.12 -15.06 -14.31
N GLY A 39 3.09 -15.09 -12.99
CA GLY A 39 2.82 -16.28 -12.17
C GLY A 39 1.33 -16.59 -11.96
N GLY A 40 0.39 -15.86 -12.58
CA GLY A 40 -1.06 -16.07 -12.40
C GLY A 40 -1.60 -15.62 -11.04
N PHE A 41 -0.83 -14.87 -10.26
CA PHE A 41 -1.20 -14.47 -8.90
C PHE A 41 -2.53 -13.70 -8.83
N PHE A 42 -2.81 -12.86 -9.82
CA PHE A 42 -4.02 -12.03 -9.83
C PHE A 42 -5.31 -12.80 -10.18
N GLU A 43 -5.22 -14.09 -10.50
CA GLU A 43 -6.38 -14.98 -10.60
C GLU A 43 -6.96 -15.31 -9.20
N VAL A 44 -6.15 -15.23 -8.15
CA VAL A 44 -6.53 -15.60 -6.78
C VAL A 44 -6.46 -14.44 -5.79
N ALA A 45 -5.82 -13.32 -6.14
CA ALA A 45 -5.58 -12.20 -5.25
C ALA A 45 -5.83 -10.85 -5.91
N ALA A 46 -6.13 -9.83 -5.10
CA ALA A 46 -6.24 -8.45 -5.53
C ALA A 46 -5.21 -7.56 -4.80
N PHE A 47 -4.61 -6.64 -5.53
CA PHE A 47 -3.70 -5.63 -5.02
C PHE A 47 -4.47 -4.56 -4.25
N GLN A 48 -4.00 -4.18 -3.05
CA GLN A 48 -4.67 -3.21 -2.19
C GLN A 48 -3.68 -2.28 -1.47
N GLY A 49 -4.18 -1.50 -0.54
CA GLY A 49 -3.38 -0.69 0.37
C GLY A 49 -2.79 0.57 -0.27
N GLY A 50 -1.81 1.17 0.42
CA GLY A 50 -1.25 2.45 0.02
C GLY A 50 -0.47 2.42 -1.29
N THR A 51 0.17 1.30 -1.60
CA THR A 51 0.96 1.16 -2.83
C THR A 51 0.05 1.00 -4.05
N SER A 52 -1.11 0.34 -3.92
CA SER A 52 -2.10 0.32 -4.99
C SER A 52 -2.65 1.72 -5.29
N LEU A 53 -2.91 2.54 -4.25
CA LEU A 53 -3.29 3.93 -4.45
C LEU A 53 -2.20 4.75 -5.16
N ARG A 54 -0.94 4.52 -4.82
CA ARG A 54 0.19 5.21 -5.41
C ARG A 54 0.36 4.85 -6.90
N ILE A 55 0.44 3.57 -7.20
CA ILE A 55 0.76 3.07 -8.54
C ILE A 55 -0.44 3.23 -9.49
N LEU A 56 -1.66 2.91 -9.03
CA LEU A 56 -2.85 2.88 -9.88
C LEU A 56 -3.64 4.19 -9.90
N HIS A 57 -3.56 5.00 -8.84
CA HIS A 57 -4.43 6.15 -8.64
C HIS A 57 -3.69 7.47 -8.36
N GLY A 58 -2.35 7.46 -8.42
CA GLY A 58 -1.55 8.68 -8.30
C GLY A 58 -1.53 9.30 -6.90
N LEU A 59 -1.67 8.50 -5.83
CA LEU A 59 -1.46 8.98 -4.47
C LEU A 59 -0.05 9.61 -4.36
N PRO A 60 0.08 10.88 -3.93
CA PRO A 60 1.37 11.58 -4.02
C PRO A 60 2.41 11.09 -3.02
N ARG A 61 2.02 10.45 -1.91
CA ARG A 61 2.96 9.89 -0.95
C ARG A 61 3.57 8.59 -1.43
N PHE A 62 4.83 8.37 -1.07
CA PHE A 62 5.51 7.09 -1.27
C PHE A 62 4.91 5.99 -0.37
N SER A 63 4.99 4.74 -0.83
CA SER A 63 4.54 3.55 -0.11
C SER A 63 5.55 2.42 -0.26
N GLU A 64 5.75 1.62 0.82
CA GLU A 64 6.91 0.73 0.93
C GLU A 64 6.58 -0.74 0.66
N ASP A 65 5.36 -1.19 1.01
CA ASP A 65 4.97 -2.58 1.01
C ASP A 65 4.00 -2.87 -0.15
N LEU A 66 3.97 -4.10 -0.64
CA LEU A 66 2.96 -4.60 -1.56
C LEU A 66 1.93 -5.39 -0.74
N ASP A 67 0.75 -4.80 -0.60
CA ASP A 67 -0.37 -5.38 0.15
C ASP A 67 -1.37 -6.03 -0.79
N PHE A 68 -1.82 -7.24 -0.46
CA PHE A 68 -2.79 -8.00 -1.23
C PHE A 68 -3.88 -8.57 -0.33
N ILE A 69 -4.98 -8.94 -0.97
CA ILE A 69 -6.08 -9.66 -0.34
C ILE A 69 -6.47 -10.83 -1.24
N LEU A 70 -6.70 -12.02 -0.68
CA LEU A 70 -7.21 -13.12 -1.47
C LEU A 70 -8.64 -12.82 -1.93
N LEU A 71 -9.02 -13.29 -3.14
CA LEU A 71 -10.39 -13.18 -3.65
C LEU A 71 -11.35 -14.12 -2.93
N LYS A 72 -10.81 -15.22 -2.38
CA LYS A 72 -11.51 -16.20 -1.55
C LYS A 72 -10.62 -16.60 -0.37
N PRO A 73 -11.20 -16.85 0.82
CA PRO A 73 -10.40 -17.33 1.95
C PRO A 73 -9.64 -18.61 1.61
N ASP A 74 -8.34 -18.60 1.84
CA ASP A 74 -7.47 -19.77 1.71
C ASP A 74 -6.37 -19.74 2.80
N PRO A 75 -6.56 -20.44 3.94
CA PRO A 75 -5.57 -20.51 5.00
C PRO A 75 -4.32 -21.32 4.60
N ALA A 76 -4.38 -22.07 3.50
CA ALA A 76 -3.26 -22.87 3.00
C ALA A 76 -2.37 -22.10 2.02
N PHE A 77 -2.69 -20.84 1.70
CA PHE A 77 -1.88 -20.01 0.81
C PHE A 77 -0.41 -19.97 1.23
N GLN A 78 0.49 -20.13 0.24
CA GLN A 78 1.94 -20.08 0.43
C GLN A 78 2.60 -19.19 -0.64
N TRP A 79 3.43 -18.26 -0.21
CA TRP A 79 4.23 -17.43 -1.10
C TRP A 79 5.23 -18.20 -1.96
N SER A 80 5.70 -19.35 -1.47
CA SER A 80 6.67 -20.19 -2.17
C SER A 80 6.25 -20.59 -3.59
N HIS A 81 4.95 -20.68 -3.87
CA HIS A 81 4.44 -20.98 -5.22
C HIS A 81 4.82 -19.94 -6.28
N TYR A 82 5.15 -18.71 -5.83
CA TYR A 82 5.47 -17.58 -6.72
C TYR A 82 6.96 -17.22 -6.74
N PHE A 83 7.78 -17.85 -5.87
CA PHE A 83 9.18 -17.46 -5.71
C PHE A 83 10.04 -17.73 -6.94
N ASP A 84 9.82 -18.84 -7.63
CA ASP A 84 10.59 -19.16 -8.83
C ASP A 84 10.32 -18.13 -9.92
N THR A 85 9.05 -17.81 -10.19
CA THR A 85 8.67 -16.80 -11.18
C THR A 85 9.17 -15.40 -10.78
N LEU A 86 9.05 -15.02 -9.50
CA LEU A 86 9.59 -13.75 -9.00
C LEU A 86 11.10 -13.66 -9.23
N THR A 87 11.84 -14.72 -8.87
CA THR A 87 13.31 -14.75 -9.02
C THR A 87 13.71 -14.67 -10.48
N GLU A 88 13.08 -15.47 -11.34
CA GLU A 88 13.36 -15.49 -12.78
C GLU A 88 13.12 -14.15 -13.44
N VAL A 89 11.93 -13.56 -13.21
CA VAL A 89 11.56 -12.28 -13.82
C VAL A 89 12.45 -11.15 -13.30
N LEU A 90 12.69 -11.06 -12.00
CA LEU A 90 13.58 -10.05 -11.43
C LEU A 90 14.98 -10.16 -11.99
N ALA A 91 15.51 -11.37 -12.18
CA ALA A 91 16.83 -11.59 -12.79
C ALA A 91 16.89 -11.10 -14.24
N GLN A 92 15.80 -11.20 -15.02
CA GLN A 92 15.73 -10.65 -16.38
C GLN A 92 15.92 -9.12 -16.40
N PHE A 93 15.56 -8.42 -15.31
CA PHE A 93 15.78 -6.99 -15.12
C PHE A 93 17.10 -6.67 -14.40
N GLY A 94 17.98 -7.67 -14.21
CA GLY A 94 19.27 -7.49 -13.53
C GLY A 94 19.17 -7.43 -12.01
N VAL A 95 18.02 -7.70 -11.44
CA VAL A 95 17.78 -7.69 -10.00
C VAL A 95 18.12 -9.06 -9.42
N ARG A 96 19.15 -9.14 -8.58
CA ARG A 96 19.49 -10.35 -7.82
C ARG A 96 18.90 -10.23 -6.43
N CYS A 97 17.83 -10.95 -6.18
CA CYS A 97 17.11 -10.84 -4.91
C CYS A 97 17.15 -12.15 -4.10
N ASP A 98 17.13 -11.98 -2.78
CA ASP A 98 16.82 -13.05 -1.84
C ASP A 98 15.33 -12.97 -1.49
N LEU A 99 14.58 -14.05 -1.74
CA LEU A 99 13.20 -14.20 -1.32
C LEU A 99 13.12 -15.07 -0.06
N SER A 100 12.33 -14.63 0.90
CA SER A 100 12.11 -15.42 2.12
C SER A 100 10.65 -15.34 2.54
N ASP A 101 10.03 -16.49 2.77
CA ASP A 101 8.72 -16.60 3.40
C ASP A 101 8.87 -16.27 4.90
N ARG A 102 8.08 -15.28 5.35
CA ARG A 102 8.02 -14.83 6.74
C ARG A 102 6.64 -15.10 7.37
N SER A 103 5.85 -15.93 6.69
CA SER A 103 4.52 -16.28 7.15
C SER A 103 4.56 -17.03 8.47
N ARG A 104 3.59 -16.72 9.33
CA ARG A 104 3.26 -17.51 10.52
C ARG A 104 1.93 -18.18 10.27
N MET A 105 1.86 -19.50 10.43
CA MET A 105 0.67 -20.29 10.08
C MET A 105 -0.55 -19.98 10.98
N ASP A 106 -0.33 -19.40 12.14
CA ASP A 106 -1.37 -18.95 13.08
C ASP A 106 -1.92 -17.56 12.76
N ASN A 107 -1.32 -16.84 11.80
CA ASN A 107 -1.75 -15.50 11.40
C ASN A 107 -2.53 -15.53 10.08
N ALA A 108 -3.55 -14.68 9.96
CA ALA A 108 -4.30 -14.48 8.71
C ALA A 108 -3.44 -13.81 7.61
N VAL A 109 -2.46 -12.99 8.00
CA VAL A 109 -1.57 -12.32 7.06
C VAL A 109 -0.34 -13.18 6.80
N ARG A 110 -0.11 -13.52 5.53
CA ARG A 110 1.12 -14.17 5.05
C ARG A 110 2.09 -13.14 4.51
N GLN A 111 3.36 -13.29 4.83
CA GLN A 111 4.38 -12.31 4.48
C GLN A 111 5.54 -12.96 3.72
N ALA A 112 5.98 -12.30 2.64
CA ALA A 112 7.25 -12.57 2.00
C ALA A 112 8.12 -11.32 1.98
N LEU A 113 9.43 -11.49 1.94
CA LEU A 113 10.38 -10.40 1.90
C LEU A 113 11.31 -10.58 0.70
N LEU A 114 11.29 -9.62 -0.21
CA LEU A 114 12.23 -9.45 -1.30
C LEU A 114 13.35 -8.52 -0.85
N LYS A 115 14.60 -8.97 -0.98
CA LYS A 115 15.79 -8.15 -0.68
C LYS A 115 16.67 -8.08 -1.90
N ASP A 116 16.98 -6.89 -2.34
CA ASP A 116 17.96 -6.64 -3.41
C ASP A 116 19.15 -5.85 -2.89
N ASN A 117 20.34 -6.19 -3.42
CA ASN A 117 21.60 -5.48 -3.17
C ASN A 117 22.37 -5.21 -4.47
N SER A 118 21.77 -5.45 -5.62
CA SER A 118 22.45 -5.45 -6.91
C SER A 118 22.08 -4.28 -7.81
N ILE A 119 20.81 -3.86 -7.80
CA ILE A 119 20.29 -2.91 -8.77
C ILE A 119 20.88 -1.50 -8.60
N GLY A 120 21.09 -1.07 -7.36
CA GLY A 120 21.70 0.23 -7.08
C GLY A 120 23.11 0.40 -7.61
N ARG A 121 23.86 -0.70 -7.77
CA ARG A 121 25.21 -0.69 -8.35
C ARG A 121 25.22 -0.66 -9.88
N GLN A 122 24.15 -1.11 -10.51
CA GLN A 122 24.03 -1.19 -11.96
C GLN A 122 23.49 0.11 -12.59
N LEU A 123 22.74 0.85 -11.77
CA LEU A 123 22.18 2.14 -12.14
C LEU A 123 23.13 3.21 -11.60
N ASP A 124 23.66 4.03 -12.49
CA ASP A 124 24.51 5.17 -12.14
C ASP A 124 23.66 6.22 -11.41
N LEU A 125 23.57 6.06 -10.08
CA LEU A 125 22.70 6.84 -9.22
C LEU A 125 23.43 8.04 -8.65
N SER A 126 22.78 9.21 -8.64
CA SER A 126 23.37 10.49 -8.24
C SER A 126 23.67 10.58 -6.75
N PHE A 127 22.90 9.85 -5.92
CA PHE A 127 22.96 9.91 -4.46
C PHE A 127 23.31 8.57 -3.81
N PHE A 128 23.60 7.55 -4.62
CA PHE A 128 23.94 6.22 -4.14
C PHE A 128 25.47 6.14 -3.95
N ASP A 129 25.89 5.98 -2.71
CA ASP A 129 27.30 5.73 -2.40
C ASP A 129 27.62 4.24 -2.63
N ALA A 130 28.55 3.96 -3.56
CA ALA A 130 28.98 2.60 -3.89
C ALA A 130 29.67 1.89 -2.71
N ASP A 131 30.23 2.64 -1.77
CA ASP A 131 30.95 2.12 -0.60
C ASP A 131 29.98 1.73 0.54
N THR A 132 28.70 2.16 0.49
CA THR A 132 27.70 1.83 1.47
C THR A 132 26.53 1.07 0.82
N PRO A 133 26.65 -0.25 0.54
CA PRO A 133 25.62 -1.02 -0.15
C PRO A 133 24.33 -1.06 0.70
N ARG A 134 23.33 -0.32 0.28
CA ARG A 134 21.98 -0.35 0.88
C ARG A 134 21.22 -1.54 0.32
N LYS A 135 20.73 -2.40 1.21
CA LYS A 135 19.80 -3.48 0.85
C LYS A 135 18.40 -2.90 0.72
N LEU A 136 17.91 -2.84 -0.50
CA LEU A 136 16.51 -2.52 -0.74
C LEU A 136 15.63 -3.68 -0.26
N LYS A 137 14.52 -3.37 0.38
CA LYS A 137 13.58 -4.35 0.89
C LYS A 137 12.19 -3.98 0.41
N VAL A 138 11.51 -4.93 -0.22
CA VAL A 138 10.10 -4.86 -0.55
C VAL A 138 9.40 -6.00 0.18
N LYS A 139 8.44 -5.65 1.03
CA LYS A 139 7.62 -6.58 1.76
C LYS A 139 6.36 -6.88 0.95
N LEU A 140 6.02 -8.15 0.83
CA LEU A 140 4.77 -8.61 0.24
C LEU A 140 3.90 -9.17 1.38
N GLU A 141 2.69 -8.67 1.51
CA GLU A 141 1.72 -9.12 2.51
C GLU A 141 0.41 -9.49 1.83
N ILE A 142 -0.19 -10.60 2.25
CA ILE A 142 -1.50 -11.01 1.76
C ILE A 142 -2.40 -11.41 2.92
N ASP A 143 -3.60 -10.86 2.92
CA ASP A 143 -4.66 -11.32 3.82
C ASP A 143 -5.31 -12.58 3.24
N THR A 144 -5.19 -13.69 3.97
CA THR A 144 -5.73 -15.01 3.57
C THR A 144 -7.14 -15.28 4.07
N ARG A 145 -7.69 -14.37 4.88
CA ARG A 145 -9.06 -14.40 5.38
C ARG A 145 -9.77 -13.07 5.10
N PRO A 146 -9.97 -12.74 3.81
CA PRO A 146 -10.54 -11.46 3.42
C PRO A 146 -11.94 -11.25 4.04
N PRO A 147 -12.25 -10.05 4.53
CA PRO A 147 -13.63 -9.70 4.86
C PRO A 147 -14.53 -9.83 3.63
N ALA A 148 -15.78 -10.27 3.83
CA ALA A 148 -16.71 -10.41 2.73
C ALA A 148 -17.08 -9.07 2.09
N GLY A 149 -17.54 -9.11 0.83
CA GLY A 149 -18.08 -7.94 0.12
C GLY A 149 -17.04 -7.04 -0.55
N THR A 150 -15.80 -7.52 -0.74
CA THR A 150 -14.81 -6.77 -1.51
C THR A 150 -15.21 -6.64 -2.98
N GLY A 151 -15.09 -5.44 -3.56
CA GLY A 151 -15.13 -5.20 -5.00
C GLY A 151 -13.72 -5.19 -5.58
N THR A 152 -13.60 -5.62 -6.85
CA THR A 152 -12.32 -5.62 -7.56
C THR A 152 -12.45 -5.02 -8.94
N ARG A 153 -11.32 -4.55 -9.49
CA ARG A 153 -11.21 -4.02 -10.85
C ARG A 153 -9.85 -4.37 -11.44
N TRP A 154 -9.81 -4.64 -12.74
CA TRP A 154 -8.58 -4.80 -13.49
C TRP A 154 -8.03 -3.44 -13.94
N HIS A 155 -6.69 -3.28 -13.83
CA HIS A 155 -5.96 -2.08 -14.24
C HIS A 155 -4.78 -2.50 -15.11
N TYR A 156 -4.51 -1.73 -16.16
CA TYR A 156 -3.31 -1.89 -16.99
C TYR A 156 -2.17 -1.05 -16.47
N LEU A 157 -0.97 -1.61 -16.48
CA LEU A 157 0.29 -0.93 -16.19
C LEU A 157 1.20 -1.05 -17.42
N ASP A 158 2.03 -0.02 -17.65
CA ASP A 158 2.90 0.12 -18.82
C ASP A 158 4.38 -0.14 -18.53
N PHE A 159 4.71 -0.47 -17.29
CA PHE A 159 6.08 -0.73 -16.87
C PHE A 159 6.18 -1.99 -16.01
N PRO A 160 7.17 -2.90 -16.28
CA PRO A 160 8.27 -2.79 -17.27
C PRO A 160 7.85 -3.04 -18.72
N VAL A 161 6.73 -3.67 -18.96
CA VAL A 161 6.02 -3.87 -20.21
C VAL A 161 4.52 -3.84 -19.91
N ASP A 162 3.65 -3.83 -20.91
CA ASP A 162 2.20 -3.84 -20.70
C ASP A 162 1.75 -5.12 -19.99
N PHE A 163 1.05 -4.97 -18.88
CA PHE A 163 0.43 -6.06 -18.12
C PHE A 163 -0.78 -5.57 -17.34
N GLU A 164 -1.51 -6.48 -16.72
CA GLU A 164 -2.69 -6.12 -15.93
C GLU A 164 -2.60 -6.65 -14.49
N VAL A 165 -3.24 -5.93 -13.59
CA VAL A 165 -3.37 -6.32 -12.18
C VAL A 165 -4.83 -6.29 -11.76
N CYS A 166 -5.29 -7.33 -11.07
CA CYS A 166 -6.52 -7.27 -10.31
C CYS A 166 -6.27 -6.46 -9.04
N ALA A 167 -7.01 -5.39 -8.82
CA ALA A 167 -6.90 -4.58 -7.63
C ALA A 167 -8.25 -4.46 -6.93
N GLN A 168 -8.21 -4.25 -5.62
CA GLN A 168 -9.41 -3.87 -4.87
C GLN A 168 -9.91 -2.52 -5.38
N ASP A 169 -11.22 -2.36 -5.60
CA ASP A 169 -11.77 -1.09 -6.03
C ASP A 169 -11.62 -0.01 -4.96
N LEU A 170 -11.67 1.26 -5.36
CA LEU A 170 -11.48 2.37 -4.43
C LEU A 170 -12.45 2.36 -3.25
N PRO A 171 -13.77 2.05 -3.42
CA PRO A 171 -14.69 1.93 -2.29
C PRO A 171 -14.28 0.88 -1.26
N SER A 172 -13.84 -0.30 -1.70
CA SER A 172 -13.47 -1.40 -0.81
C SER A 172 -12.10 -1.17 -0.16
N ASN A 173 -11.12 -0.65 -0.92
CA ASN A 173 -9.82 -0.26 -0.37
C ASN A 173 -9.97 0.88 0.67
N PHE A 174 -10.89 1.83 0.44
CA PHE A 174 -11.21 2.86 1.42
C PHE A 174 -11.85 2.27 2.69
N ALA A 175 -12.75 1.30 2.56
CA ALA A 175 -13.35 0.61 3.71
C ALA A 175 -12.28 -0.02 4.61
N LEU A 176 -11.28 -0.71 4.05
CA LEU A 176 -10.17 -1.28 4.83
C LEU A 176 -9.24 -0.21 5.41
N LYS A 177 -9.07 0.92 4.75
CA LYS A 177 -8.37 2.08 5.30
C LYS A 177 -9.12 2.67 6.50
N LEU A 178 -10.45 2.78 6.43
CA LEU A 178 -11.29 3.20 7.55
C LEU A 178 -11.24 2.19 8.71
N HIS A 179 -11.27 0.89 8.40
CA HIS A 179 -11.04 -0.15 9.42
C HIS A 179 -9.70 0.07 10.14
N ALA A 180 -8.61 0.29 9.40
CA ALA A 180 -7.30 0.55 9.97
C ALA A 180 -7.29 1.81 10.85
N LEU A 181 -7.90 2.91 10.42
CA LEU A 181 -8.02 4.16 11.20
C LEU A 181 -8.76 3.96 12.51
N LEU A 182 -9.87 3.23 12.48
CA LEU A 182 -10.73 3.02 13.64
C LEU A 182 -10.14 2.01 14.63
N CYS A 183 -9.53 0.92 14.13
CA CYS A 183 -9.14 -0.24 14.95
C CYS A 183 -7.68 -0.23 15.39
N ARG A 184 -6.78 0.45 14.67
CA ARG A 184 -5.34 0.40 14.99
C ARG A 184 -5.06 1.06 16.36
N PRO A 185 -4.34 0.35 17.26
CA PRO A 185 -4.05 0.88 18.59
C PRO A 185 -2.94 1.92 18.61
N TYR A 186 -2.17 2.06 17.53
CA TYR A 186 -1.09 3.02 17.37
C TYR A 186 -1.37 4.02 16.27
N LEU A 187 -0.74 5.19 16.36
CA LEU A 187 -0.84 6.23 15.36
C LEU A 187 -0.01 5.87 14.11
N LYS A 188 -0.62 6.06 12.93
CA LYS A 188 0.05 5.98 11.64
C LYS A 188 -0.42 7.14 10.75
N GLY A 189 0.41 8.18 10.62
CA GLY A 189 0.08 9.40 9.89
C GLY A 189 -0.24 9.14 8.41
N ARG A 190 0.40 8.11 7.81
CA ARG A 190 0.10 7.70 6.43
C ARG A 190 -1.37 7.31 6.23
N ASP A 191 -2.03 6.71 7.22
CA ASP A 191 -3.44 6.34 7.10
C ASP A 191 -4.34 7.58 7.07
N TRP A 192 -4.01 8.63 7.84
CA TRP A 192 -4.72 9.89 7.83
C TRP A 192 -4.48 10.70 6.55
N PHE A 193 -3.29 10.59 5.96
CA PHE A 193 -3.02 11.18 4.65
C PHE A 193 -3.87 10.51 3.56
N ASP A 194 -3.94 9.18 3.56
CA ASP A 194 -4.78 8.43 2.62
C ASP A 194 -6.26 8.78 2.80
N PHE A 195 -6.73 8.88 4.04
CA PHE A 195 -8.09 9.31 4.33
C PHE A 195 -8.41 10.69 3.72
N ALA A 196 -7.52 11.68 3.93
CA ALA A 196 -7.71 13.01 3.35
C ALA A 196 -7.71 12.98 1.81
N TRP A 197 -6.90 12.09 1.22
CA TRP A 197 -6.87 11.87 -0.22
C TRP A 197 -8.19 11.26 -0.73
N TYR A 198 -8.74 10.23 -0.08
CA TYR A 198 -10.04 9.65 -0.43
C TYR A 198 -11.18 10.65 -0.34
N CYS A 199 -11.20 11.49 0.69
CA CYS A 199 -12.18 12.58 0.82
C CYS A 199 -12.07 13.59 -0.34
N LYS A 200 -10.84 13.91 -0.78
CA LYS A 200 -10.60 14.77 -1.94
C LYS A 200 -11.07 14.16 -3.26
N GLN A 201 -11.02 12.83 -3.37
CA GLN A 201 -11.53 12.08 -4.53
C GLN A 201 -13.05 11.84 -4.45
N GLU A 202 -13.72 12.32 -3.39
CA GLU A 202 -15.14 12.08 -3.13
C GLU A 202 -15.54 10.59 -3.20
N THR A 203 -14.59 9.72 -2.81
CA THR A 203 -14.80 8.28 -2.83
C THR A 203 -15.78 7.87 -1.75
N ARG A 204 -16.82 7.13 -2.13
CA ARG A 204 -17.75 6.50 -1.18
C ARG A 204 -17.17 5.19 -0.66
N PRO A 205 -17.06 4.99 0.65
CA PRO A 205 -16.58 3.72 1.18
C PRO A 205 -17.63 2.61 1.00
N ASN A 206 -17.15 1.38 0.79
CA ASN A 206 -17.98 0.18 0.79
C ASN A 206 -18.36 -0.17 2.24
N LEU A 207 -19.49 0.38 2.73
CA LEU A 207 -19.93 0.19 4.11
C LEU A 207 -20.21 -1.27 4.48
N PRO A 208 -20.84 -2.11 3.63
CA PRO A 208 -20.96 -3.53 3.91
C PRO A 208 -19.62 -4.23 4.12
N HIS A 209 -18.63 -3.93 3.30
CA HIS A 209 -17.27 -4.48 3.46
C HIS A 209 -16.61 -4.01 4.77
N LEU A 210 -16.75 -2.73 5.11
CA LEU A 210 -16.31 -2.18 6.41
C LEU A 210 -16.95 -2.90 7.59
N ALA A 211 -18.28 -3.15 7.54
CA ALA A 211 -19.00 -3.85 8.60
C ALA A 211 -18.44 -5.26 8.80
N HIS A 212 -18.18 -5.99 7.72
CA HIS A 212 -17.54 -7.31 7.80
C HIS A 212 -16.13 -7.23 8.40
N ALA A 213 -15.32 -6.27 7.99
CA ALA A 213 -13.96 -6.09 8.53
C ALA A 213 -13.97 -5.76 10.03
N LEU A 214 -14.85 -4.86 10.48
CA LEU A 214 -15.01 -4.49 11.89
C LEU A 214 -15.50 -5.66 12.75
N ASN A 215 -16.40 -6.48 12.20
CA ASN A 215 -16.87 -7.67 12.91
C ASN A 215 -15.82 -8.78 12.99
N GLN A 216 -14.88 -8.82 12.06
CA GLN A 216 -13.83 -9.83 11.99
C GLN A 216 -12.65 -9.53 12.92
N ALA A 217 -12.30 -8.26 13.11
CA ALA A 217 -11.14 -7.87 13.90
C ALA A 217 -11.28 -6.45 14.50
N GLY A 218 -10.63 -6.23 15.63
CA GLY A 218 -10.54 -4.95 16.29
C GLY A 218 -11.55 -4.78 17.44
N PRO A 219 -11.80 -3.54 17.90
CA PRO A 219 -12.64 -3.28 19.07
C PRO A 219 -14.11 -3.71 18.92
N TRP A 220 -14.58 -3.90 17.69
CA TRP A 220 -15.97 -4.30 17.39
C TRP A 220 -16.08 -5.76 16.94
N GLN A 221 -15.03 -6.57 17.14
CA GLN A 221 -15.06 -7.98 16.77
C GLN A 221 -16.27 -8.68 17.42
N ASP A 222 -17.01 -9.45 16.61
CA ASP A 222 -18.21 -10.21 16.99
C ASP A 222 -19.38 -9.38 17.56
N GLN A 223 -19.34 -8.02 17.39
CA GLN A 223 -20.38 -7.12 17.93
C GLN A 223 -21.40 -6.68 16.87
N HIS A 224 -21.18 -6.98 15.58
CA HIS A 224 -22.07 -6.62 14.48
C HIS A 224 -22.52 -5.15 14.51
N PRO A 225 -21.59 -4.16 14.52
CA PRO A 225 -21.96 -2.76 14.60
C PRO A 225 -22.85 -2.36 13.41
N PRO A 226 -23.86 -1.48 13.61
CA PRO A 226 -24.76 -1.02 12.55
C PRO A 226 -24.06 0.02 11.68
N VAL A 227 -23.15 -0.44 10.81
CA VAL A 227 -22.28 0.44 9.99
C VAL A 227 -23.10 1.08 8.87
N ASP A 228 -23.61 2.27 9.16
CA ASP A 228 -24.19 3.20 8.20
C ASP A 228 -23.39 4.51 8.16
N ALA A 229 -23.84 5.46 7.35
CA ALA A 229 -23.22 6.78 7.22
C ALA A 229 -23.12 7.52 8.56
N GLN A 230 -24.19 7.50 9.36
CA GLN A 230 -24.26 8.22 10.63
C GLN A 230 -23.30 7.60 11.66
N TRP A 231 -23.31 6.29 11.75
CA TRP A 231 -22.39 5.55 12.63
C TRP A 231 -20.92 5.84 12.27
N LEU A 232 -20.57 5.76 10.97
CA LEU A 232 -19.20 5.99 10.52
C LEU A 232 -18.72 7.41 10.85
N VAL A 233 -19.55 8.43 10.57
CA VAL A 233 -19.24 9.83 10.91
C VAL A 233 -19.01 9.99 12.41
N ALA A 234 -19.87 9.43 13.26
CA ALA A 234 -19.73 9.48 14.71
C ALA A 234 -18.45 8.78 15.21
N ALA A 235 -18.14 7.60 14.67
CA ALA A 235 -16.93 6.84 15.02
C ALA A 235 -15.67 7.60 14.62
N LEU A 236 -15.63 8.20 13.42
CA LEU A 236 -14.50 9.02 12.96
C LEU A 236 -14.32 10.28 13.82
N HIS A 237 -15.38 11.00 14.15
CA HIS A 237 -15.27 12.15 15.04
C HIS A 237 -14.72 11.78 16.42
N THR A 238 -15.12 10.62 16.96
CA THR A 238 -14.58 10.12 18.22
C THR A 238 -13.09 9.82 18.09
N LYS A 239 -12.67 9.14 17.02
CA LYS A 239 -11.26 8.80 16.78
C LYS A 239 -10.40 10.05 16.55
N ILE A 240 -10.88 11.02 15.79
CA ILE A 240 -10.18 12.27 15.47
C ILE A 240 -9.76 13.03 16.74
N LYS A 241 -10.59 13.04 17.77
CA LYS A 241 -10.32 13.70 19.06
C LYS A 241 -9.17 13.05 19.83
N THR A 242 -8.82 11.81 19.53
CA THR A 242 -7.78 11.04 20.22
C THR A 242 -6.39 11.18 19.58
N ILE A 243 -6.29 11.85 18.42
CA ILE A 243 -5.07 11.86 17.60
C ILE A 243 -4.18 13.04 17.96
N ASP A 244 -2.90 12.76 18.18
CA ASP A 244 -1.85 13.78 18.17
C ASP A 244 -1.48 14.13 16.73
N TRP A 245 -2.03 15.24 16.24
CA TRP A 245 -1.88 15.67 14.86
C TRP A 245 -0.45 16.11 14.53
N SER A 246 0.32 16.56 15.50
CA SER A 246 1.73 16.88 15.31
C SER A 246 2.55 15.63 15.04
N LEU A 247 2.36 14.59 15.84
CA LEU A 247 3.00 13.29 15.63
C LEU A 247 2.53 12.63 14.34
N ALA A 248 1.25 12.73 14.00
CA ALA A 248 0.72 12.20 12.74
C ALA A 248 1.38 12.86 11.51
N ALA A 249 1.55 14.19 11.54
CA ALA A 249 2.21 14.94 10.49
C ALA A 249 3.70 14.55 10.37
N GLN A 250 4.41 14.40 11.51
CA GLN A 250 5.81 13.97 11.54
C GLN A 250 5.99 12.55 10.96
N ASP A 251 5.09 11.61 11.29
CA ASP A 251 5.15 10.23 10.79
C ASP A 251 5.01 10.15 9.26
N VAL A 252 4.17 10.97 8.66
CA VAL A 252 3.95 10.93 7.20
C VAL A 252 4.94 11.77 6.40
N ALA A 253 5.54 12.80 6.99
CA ALA A 253 6.39 13.77 6.29
C ALA A 253 7.51 13.14 5.45
N PRO A 254 8.25 12.10 5.91
CA PRO A 254 9.30 11.47 5.12
C PRO A 254 8.83 10.80 3.82
N PHE A 255 7.53 10.50 3.72
CA PHE A 255 6.93 9.85 2.55
C PHE A 255 6.35 10.83 1.53
N LEU A 256 6.44 12.12 1.80
CA LEU A 256 5.83 13.17 0.97
C LEU A 256 6.87 13.92 0.15
N PRO A 257 6.57 14.25 -1.12
CA PRO A 257 7.34 15.24 -1.85
C PRO A 257 7.22 16.61 -1.16
N ALA A 258 8.25 17.46 -1.31
CA ALA A 258 8.33 18.76 -0.62
C ALA A 258 7.08 19.65 -0.81
N ARG A 259 6.47 19.62 -2.00
CA ARG A 259 5.24 20.38 -2.29
C ARG A 259 4.05 19.98 -1.41
N GLU A 260 3.96 18.69 -1.05
CA GLU A 260 2.85 18.16 -0.23
C GLU A 260 3.10 18.38 1.26
N GLN A 261 4.37 18.46 1.70
CA GLN A 261 4.71 18.67 3.12
C GLN A 261 4.17 19.98 3.67
N ALA A 262 4.05 21.02 2.83
CA ALA A 262 3.49 22.30 3.26
C ALA A 262 2.06 22.20 3.79
N SER A 263 1.27 21.23 3.30
CA SER A 263 -0.11 21.02 3.74
C SER A 263 -0.21 20.41 5.15
N LEU A 264 0.85 19.77 5.65
CA LEU A 264 0.85 19.14 6.98
C LEU A 264 0.65 20.13 8.13
N ARG A 265 1.02 21.41 7.96
CA ARG A 265 0.74 22.48 8.93
C ARG A 265 -0.74 22.74 9.17
N LEU A 266 -1.63 22.28 8.28
CA LEU A 266 -3.08 22.39 8.44
C LEU A 266 -3.65 21.26 9.32
N TRP A 267 -2.87 20.19 9.56
CA TRP A 267 -3.36 19.02 10.26
C TRP A 267 -3.76 19.36 11.70
N SER A 268 -5.01 19.14 12.00
CA SER A 268 -5.65 19.43 13.27
C SER A 268 -6.96 18.66 13.39
N GLU A 269 -7.51 18.57 14.58
CA GLU A 269 -8.86 18.04 14.81
C GLU A 269 -9.89 18.73 13.89
N ARG A 270 -9.87 20.05 13.81
CA ARG A 270 -10.76 20.84 12.97
C ARG A 270 -10.63 20.49 11.49
N PHE A 271 -9.40 20.34 10.99
CA PHE A 271 -9.13 19.99 9.60
C PHE A 271 -9.74 18.63 9.24
N PHE A 272 -9.49 17.61 10.07
CA PHE A 272 -10.00 16.26 9.78
C PHE A 272 -11.50 16.14 10.06
N ALA A 273 -12.06 16.85 11.04
CA ALA A 273 -13.50 16.94 11.23
C ALA A 273 -14.23 17.57 10.02
N ASP A 274 -13.58 18.52 9.35
CA ASP A 274 -14.11 19.06 8.09
C ASP A 274 -14.02 18.07 6.95
N LYS A 275 -12.92 17.29 6.84
CA LYS A 275 -12.79 16.22 5.85
C LYS A 275 -13.88 15.16 5.95
N VAL A 276 -14.32 14.81 7.17
CA VAL A 276 -15.41 13.85 7.38
C VAL A 276 -16.70 14.26 6.68
N LYS A 277 -16.98 15.54 6.51
CA LYS A 277 -18.17 16.05 5.76
C LYS A 277 -18.14 15.69 4.27
N HIS A 278 -16.96 15.40 3.74
CA HIS A 278 -16.71 15.08 2.32
C HIS A 278 -16.46 13.59 2.06
N ILE A 279 -16.81 12.73 3.00
CA ILE A 279 -16.55 11.29 2.87
C ILE A 279 -17.48 10.58 1.87
N GLY A 280 -18.43 11.27 1.27
CA GLY A 280 -19.30 10.74 0.22
C GLY A 280 -20.38 9.74 0.70
N VAL A 281 -20.71 9.72 1.98
CA VAL A 281 -21.76 8.85 2.57
C VAL A 281 -23.09 9.56 2.69
#